data_8ead292189a7e120748cae05db3bebdb
#
_entry.id   8ead292189a7e120748cae05db3bebdb
#
_cell.length_a   1.000
_cell.length_b   1.000
_cell.length_c   1.000
_cell.angle_alpha   90.00
_cell.angle_beta   90.00
_cell.angle_gamma   90.00
#
_symmetry.space_group_name_H-M   'P 1'
#
loop_
_entity.id
_entity.type
_entity.pdbx_description
1 polymer ?
#
loop_
_entity_poly.entity_id
_entity_poly.type
_entity_poly.pdbx_seq_one_letter_code
_entity_poly.pdbx_strand_id
1 'polypeptide(L)'
;MDVGELITIYRKNAGMTIDELVEKSGVPKGTLNKIIGGVTKAPTLDNMKAIAKALGKRLADFDDEIPQNKKIVRFPQRDEADEVADIYRKLDDHGKGAVRAILHFEDASRVATEKQSGKKKIQPRSDGFVDVKVFDQVSAAGLGNYLDDPAFHMEQYPANEVPEGTEFGVRISGVSMSPTIPDGATAFVQSRSTIEPGKIGIFLLNEESFCKKLVVDKYRREVRLVSLNPDYKDRIIEDADVFSTMGLVLGWWPHG
;
A
#
# COMPACT_ATOMS: atom_id res chain seq x y z
N MET A 1 21.83 -20.72 30.47
CA MET A 1 21.32 -20.13 31.75
C MET A 1 20.28 -21.08 32.31
N ASP A 2 20.29 -21.42 33.61
CA ASP A 2 19.28 -22.33 34.16
C ASP A 2 17.92 -21.60 34.29
N VAL A 3 16.81 -22.36 34.16
CA VAL A 3 15.42 -21.84 34.30
C VAL A 3 15.22 -21.06 35.61
N GLY A 4 15.84 -21.51 36.71
CA GLY A 4 15.80 -20.83 38.01
C GLY A 4 16.48 -19.46 37.99
N GLU A 5 17.61 -19.35 37.28
CA GLU A 5 18.32 -18.08 37.08
C GLU A 5 17.47 -17.09 36.24
N LEU A 6 16.82 -17.56 35.17
CA LEU A 6 15.93 -16.74 34.34
C LEU A 6 14.71 -16.22 35.13
N ILE A 7 14.09 -17.10 35.94
CA ILE A 7 13.01 -16.67 36.83
C ILE A 7 13.48 -15.60 37.80
N THR A 8 14.70 -15.74 38.35
CA THR A 8 15.28 -14.76 39.27
C THR A 8 15.50 -13.41 38.60
N ILE A 9 16.04 -13.41 37.38
CA ILE A 9 16.28 -12.18 36.58
C ILE A 9 14.96 -11.50 36.25
N TYR A 10 13.99 -12.22 35.71
CA TYR A 10 12.71 -11.63 35.33
C TYR A 10 11.94 -11.11 36.53
N ARG A 11 11.98 -11.82 37.67
CA ARG A 11 11.36 -11.36 38.91
C ARG A 11 12.00 -10.05 39.43
N LYS A 12 13.34 -9.98 39.45
CA LYS A 12 14.06 -8.76 39.85
C LYS A 12 13.77 -7.58 38.92
N ASN A 13 13.75 -7.83 37.58
CA ASN A 13 13.43 -6.81 36.59
C ASN A 13 11.98 -6.28 36.71
N ALA A 14 11.07 -7.13 37.20
CA ALA A 14 9.69 -6.74 37.49
C ALA A 14 9.53 -6.08 38.88
N GLY A 15 10.62 -5.88 39.66
CA GLY A 15 10.57 -5.34 41.00
C GLY A 15 9.81 -6.22 42.02
N MET A 16 9.66 -7.52 41.74
CA MET A 16 8.75 -8.41 42.45
C MET A 16 9.52 -9.24 43.48
N THR A 17 8.98 -9.39 44.69
CA THR A 17 9.47 -10.30 45.71
C THR A 17 9.10 -11.76 45.42
N ILE A 18 9.69 -12.72 46.11
CA ILE A 18 9.34 -14.14 45.98
C ILE A 18 7.89 -14.36 46.44
N ASP A 19 7.46 -13.71 47.51
CA ASP A 19 6.13 -13.86 48.07
C ASP A 19 5.04 -13.31 47.13
N GLU A 20 5.31 -12.18 46.48
CA GLU A 20 4.44 -11.66 45.42
C GLU A 20 4.37 -12.57 44.19
N LEU A 21 5.49 -13.22 43.83
CA LEU A 21 5.47 -14.17 42.73
C LEU A 21 4.67 -15.43 43.08
N VAL A 22 4.75 -15.90 44.34
CA VAL A 22 3.92 -17.01 44.89
C VAL A 22 2.44 -16.64 44.77
N GLU A 23 2.06 -15.46 45.23
CA GLU A 23 0.67 -14.99 45.22
C GLU A 23 0.12 -14.88 43.78
N LYS A 24 0.88 -14.28 42.89
CA LYS A 24 0.46 -14.07 41.49
C LYS A 24 0.48 -15.35 40.64
N SER A 25 1.41 -16.25 40.89
CA SER A 25 1.51 -17.51 40.14
C SER A 25 0.64 -18.63 40.71
N GLY A 26 0.31 -18.58 41.99
CA GLY A 26 -0.33 -19.67 42.69
C GLY A 26 0.56 -20.88 42.92
N VAL A 27 1.86 -20.80 42.59
CA VAL A 27 2.82 -21.88 42.77
C VAL A 27 3.29 -21.87 44.23
N PRO A 28 3.21 -23.01 44.97
CA PRO A 28 3.61 -23.05 46.38
C PRO A 28 5.09 -22.58 46.59
N LYS A 29 5.32 -21.79 47.62
CA LYS A 29 6.65 -21.20 47.94
C LYS A 29 7.78 -22.24 47.97
N GLY A 30 7.51 -23.42 48.53
CA GLY A 30 8.49 -24.50 48.55
C GLY A 30 8.86 -25.03 47.16
N THR A 31 7.89 -25.13 46.28
CA THR A 31 8.11 -25.54 44.88
C THR A 31 8.86 -24.47 44.12
N LEU A 32 8.47 -23.18 44.24
CA LEU A 32 9.13 -22.07 43.61
C LEU A 32 10.60 -21.95 44.06
N ASN A 33 10.90 -22.07 45.34
CA ASN A 33 12.27 -22.06 45.87
C ASN A 33 13.13 -23.21 45.32
N LYS A 34 12.57 -24.42 45.16
CA LYS A 34 13.27 -25.55 44.55
C LYS A 34 13.60 -25.33 43.07
N ILE A 35 12.72 -24.64 42.34
CA ILE A 35 12.93 -24.29 40.94
C ILE A 35 14.01 -23.19 40.84
N ILE A 36 13.86 -22.11 41.61
CA ILE A 36 14.81 -20.98 41.62
C ILE A 36 16.21 -21.43 42.10
N GLY A 37 16.28 -22.33 43.06
CA GLY A 37 17.54 -22.87 43.58
C GLY A 37 18.13 -23.98 42.72
N GLY A 38 17.61 -24.30 41.56
CA GLY A 38 18.13 -25.31 40.64
C GLY A 38 17.96 -26.77 41.11
N VAL A 39 17.27 -27.00 42.23
CA VAL A 39 16.99 -28.35 42.76
C VAL A 39 16.00 -29.09 41.82
N THR A 40 15.03 -28.38 41.28
CA THR A 40 14.11 -28.90 40.28
C THR A 40 14.53 -28.40 38.89
N LYS A 41 15.29 -29.23 38.16
CA LYS A 41 15.82 -28.90 36.83
C LYS A 41 14.75 -28.89 35.73
N ALA A 42 13.68 -29.68 35.88
CA ALA A 42 12.58 -29.78 34.95
C ALA A 42 11.25 -29.53 35.67
N PRO A 43 10.83 -28.28 35.87
CA PRO A 43 9.53 -27.97 36.45
C PRO A 43 8.40 -28.46 35.54
N THR A 44 7.26 -28.78 36.14
CA THR A 44 6.09 -29.16 35.35
C THR A 44 5.64 -28.02 34.44
N LEU A 45 5.06 -28.35 33.28
CA LEU A 45 4.58 -27.37 32.32
C LEU A 45 3.56 -26.39 32.95
N ASP A 46 2.72 -26.87 33.84
CA ASP A 46 1.72 -26.05 34.52
C ASP A 46 2.34 -25.03 35.47
N ASN A 47 3.36 -25.42 36.24
CA ASN A 47 4.15 -24.49 37.06
C ASN A 47 4.84 -23.43 36.20
N MET A 48 5.44 -23.85 35.08
CA MET A 48 6.12 -22.92 34.17
C MET A 48 5.14 -21.94 33.52
N LYS A 49 3.96 -22.38 33.09
CA LYS A 49 2.90 -21.50 32.57
C LYS A 49 2.44 -20.48 33.61
N ALA A 50 2.25 -20.92 34.85
CA ALA A 50 1.81 -20.05 35.94
C ALA A 50 2.87 -18.99 36.28
N ILE A 51 4.15 -19.39 36.38
CA ILE A 51 5.27 -18.49 36.66
C ILE A 51 5.44 -17.49 35.48
N ALA A 52 5.44 -17.97 34.25
CA ALA A 52 5.58 -17.13 33.07
C ALA A 52 4.45 -16.07 33.00
N LYS A 53 3.20 -16.49 33.22
CA LYS A 53 2.05 -15.57 33.26
C LYS A 53 2.20 -14.52 34.36
N ALA A 54 2.63 -14.91 35.57
CA ALA A 54 2.84 -13.99 36.69
C ALA A 54 3.92 -12.96 36.43
N LEU A 55 4.95 -13.32 35.66
CA LEU A 55 6.07 -12.46 35.26
C LEU A 55 5.82 -11.69 33.96
N GLY A 56 4.65 -11.86 33.32
CA GLY A 56 4.36 -11.25 32.02
C GLY A 56 5.27 -11.75 30.88
N LYS A 57 5.74 -12.99 30.99
CA LYS A 57 6.65 -13.64 30.04
C LYS A 57 5.98 -14.81 29.33
N ARG A 58 6.54 -15.24 28.21
CA ARG A 58 6.14 -16.43 27.47
C ARG A 58 6.98 -17.62 27.93
N LEU A 59 6.47 -18.85 27.77
CA LEU A 59 7.24 -20.05 28.05
C LEU A 59 8.56 -20.13 27.29
N ALA A 60 8.55 -19.67 26.03
CA ALA A 60 9.74 -19.62 25.18
C ALA A 60 10.85 -18.69 25.71
N ASP A 61 10.52 -17.76 26.60
CA ASP A 61 11.48 -16.83 27.19
C ASP A 61 12.32 -17.51 28.30
N PHE A 62 11.99 -18.77 28.68
CA PHE A 62 12.67 -19.59 29.67
C PHE A 62 13.45 -20.77 29.05
N ASP A 63 13.48 -20.86 27.73
CA ASP A 63 14.20 -21.93 27.02
C ASP A 63 15.57 -21.42 26.58
N ASP A 64 16.64 -21.92 27.22
CA ASP A 64 18.03 -21.50 27.00
C ASP A 64 18.65 -22.10 25.72
N GLU A 65 17.99 -23.08 25.10
CA GLU A 65 18.46 -23.72 23.86
C GLU A 65 18.06 -22.94 22.58
N ILE A 66 17.26 -21.89 22.73
CA ILE A 66 16.92 -21.00 21.61
C ILE A 66 17.93 -19.84 21.61
N PRO A 67 18.92 -19.82 20.69
CA PRO A 67 19.80 -18.68 20.56
C PRO A 67 18.93 -17.41 20.38
N GLN A 68 19.22 -16.37 21.17
CA GLN A 68 18.50 -15.06 21.15
C GLN A 68 18.49 -14.38 19.76
N ASN A 69 19.04 -15.06 18.74
CA ASN A 69 19.14 -14.59 17.37
C ASN A 69 18.32 -15.41 16.36
N LYS A 70 17.46 -16.33 16.82
CA LYS A 70 16.42 -16.83 15.93
C LYS A 70 15.30 -15.80 15.91
N LYS A 71 15.27 -14.99 14.81
CA LYS A 71 14.06 -14.34 14.32
C LYS A 71 12.89 -15.21 14.71
N ILE A 72 11.97 -14.63 15.49
CA ILE A 72 10.64 -15.22 15.69
C ILE A 72 10.18 -15.61 14.30
N VAL A 73 10.12 -16.91 14.02
CA VAL A 73 9.36 -17.39 12.87
C VAL A 73 7.92 -17.12 13.27
N ARG A 74 7.49 -15.88 13.00
CA ARG A 74 6.07 -15.65 12.77
C ARG A 74 5.79 -16.61 11.63
N PHE A 75 4.91 -17.56 11.83
CA PHE A 75 4.26 -18.18 10.68
C PHE A 75 3.78 -16.99 9.85
N PRO A 76 4.35 -16.78 8.66
CA PRO A 76 3.93 -15.66 7.84
C PRO A 76 2.42 -15.87 7.66
N GLN A 77 1.63 -14.93 8.09
CA GLN A 77 0.34 -14.78 7.44
C GLN A 77 0.73 -14.67 5.98
N ARG A 78 0.27 -15.61 5.14
CA ARG A 78 0.52 -15.57 3.71
C ARG A 78 0.14 -14.18 3.27
N ASP A 79 1.13 -13.36 2.97
CA ASP A 79 0.91 -12.07 2.39
C ASP A 79 0.69 -12.27 0.88
N GLU A 80 0.22 -11.25 0.23
CA GLU A 80 -0.04 -11.23 -1.21
C GLU A 80 1.22 -11.65 -2.01
N ALA A 81 2.41 -11.31 -1.52
CA ALA A 81 3.67 -11.67 -2.15
C ALA A 81 3.96 -13.17 -2.08
N ASP A 82 3.61 -13.85 -0.98
CA ASP A 82 3.73 -15.30 -0.85
C ASP A 82 2.77 -16.03 -1.80
N GLU A 83 1.56 -15.51 -1.97
CA GLU A 83 0.58 -16.06 -2.91
C GLU A 83 1.05 -15.92 -4.36
N VAL A 84 1.53 -14.74 -4.73
CA VAL A 84 2.12 -14.48 -6.06
C VAL A 84 3.33 -15.37 -6.31
N ALA A 85 4.20 -15.55 -5.32
CA ALA A 85 5.36 -16.42 -5.44
C ALA A 85 4.97 -17.89 -5.66
N ASP A 86 3.92 -18.38 -5.01
CA ASP A 86 3.42 -19.74 -5.20
C ASP A 86 2.79 -19.94 -6.59
N ILE A 87 2.08 -18.95 -7.10
CA ILE A 87 1.56 -18.96 -8.47
C ILE A 87 2.72 -18.98 -9.48
N TYR A 88 3.69 -18.08 -9.30
CA TYR A 88 4.87 -17.99 -10.17
C TYR A 88 5.66 -19.31 -10.25
N ARG A 89 5.83 -20.01 -9.11
CA ARG A 89 6.54 -21.31 -9.11
C ARG A 89 5.86 -22.38 -9.96
N LYS A 90 4.53 -22.31 -10.09
CA LYS A 90 3.71 -23.27 -10.85
C LYS A 90 3.66 -22.97 -12.35
N LEU A 91 4.07 -21.78 -12.78
CA LEU A 91 4.11 -21.41 -14.20
C LEU A 91 5.17 -22.24 -14.94
N ASP A 92 4.92 -22.50 -16.22
CA ASP A 92 5.92 -23.00 -17.15
C ASP A 92 6.99 -21.93 -17.48
N ASP A 93 7.98 -22.28 -18.29
CA ASP A 93 9.07 -21.37 -18.63
C ASP A 93 8.58 -20.15 -19.43
N HIS A 94 7.55 -20.31 -20.25
CA HIS A 94 6.92 -19.23 -21.01
C HIS A 94 6.21 -18.24 -20.05
N GLY A 95 5.36 -18.76 -19.16
CA GLY A 95 4.67 -17.95 -18.15
C GLY A 95 5.62 -17.24 -17.20
N LYS A 96 6.71 -17.91 -16.76
CA LYS A 96 7.77 -17.27 -15.97
C LYS A 96 8.49 -16.18 -16.73
N GLY A 97 8.71 -16.39 -18.05
CA GLY A 97 9.28 -15.38 -18.94
C GLY A 97 8.41 -14.14 -19.04
N ALA A 98 7.11 -14.30 -19.23
CA ALA A 98 6.14 -13.20 -19.30
C ALA A 98 6.07 -12.41 -17.98
N VAL A 99 5.99 -13.09 -16.84
CA VAL A 99 6.00 -12.41 -15.53
C VAL A 99 7.29 -11.64 -15.30
N ARG A 100 8.45 -12.21 -15.64
CA ARG A 100 9.73 -11.49 -15.53
C ARG A 100 9.78 -10.26 -16.42
N ALA A 101 9.28 -10.36 -17.66
CA ALA A 101 9.24 -9.23 -18.59
C ALA A 101 8.38 -8.07 -18.01
N ILE A 102 7.22 -8.38 -17.44
CA ILE A 102 6.35 -7.40 -16.78
C ILE A 102 7.06 -6.79 -15.56
N LEU A 103 7.66 -7.61 -14.69
CA LEU A 103 8.37 -7.11 -13.51
C LEU A 103 9.56 -6.21 -13.89
N HIS A 104 10.33 -6.58 -14.93
CA HIS A 104 11.41 -5.74 -15.43
C HIS A 104 10.91 -4.43 -16.03
N PHE A 105 9.78 -4.46 -16.74
CA PHE A 105 9.16 -3.28 -17.29
C PHE A 105 8.68 -2.34 -16.18
N GLU A 106 7.99 -2.86 -15.17
CA GLU A 106 7.50 -2.10 -14.03
C GLU A 106 8.65 -1.54 -13.17
N ASP A 107 9.69 -2.32 -12.92
CA ASP A 107 10.87 -1.85 -12.17
C ASP A 107 11.65 -0.78 -12.94
N ALA A 108 11.82 -0.95 -14.26
CA ALA A 108 12.42 0.06 -15.13
C ALA A 108 11.59 1.34 -15.17
N SER A 109 10.26 1.21 -15.25
CA SER A 109 9.31 2.33 -15.20
C SER A 109 9.36 3.04 -13.85
N ARG A 110 9.44 2.30 -12.73
CA ARG A 110 9.59 2.85 -11.39
C ARG A 110 10.92 3.59 -11.22
N VAL A 111 12.04 2.99 -11.66
CA VAL A 111 13.37 3.61 -11.60
C VAL A 111 13.44 4.84 -12.50
N ALA A 112 12.80 4.82 -13.67
CA ALA A 112 12.67 6.00 -14.53
C ALA A 112 11.83 7.08 -13.84
N THR A 113 10.73 6.72 -13.18
CA THR A 113 9.89 7.63 -12.41
C THR A 113 10.62 8.18 -11.18
N GLU A 114 11.39 7.36 -10.47
CA GLU A 114 12.21 7.79 -9.32
C GLU A 114 13.36 8.71 -9.75
N LYS A 115 14.00 8.47 -10.90
CA LYS A 115 15.01 9.38 -11.49
C LYS A 115 14.40 10.67 -12.03
N GLN A 116 13.13 10.63 -12.46
CA GLN A 116 12.38 11.81 -12.91
C GLN A 116 11.58 12.46 -11.77
N SER A 117 11.42 11.81 -10.61
CA SER A 117 10.80 12.37 -9.41
C SER A 117 11.69 13.36 -8.64
N GLY A 118 12.78 13.80 -9.22
CA GLY A 118 13.15 15.19 -9.07
C GLY A 118 11.95 15.99 -9.59
N LYS A 119 10.87 16.03 -8.76
CA LYS A 119 9.61 16.72 -9.01
C LYS A 119 9.92 18.05 -9.66
N LYS A 120 9.83 18.15 -10.98
CA LYS A 120 9.65 19.44 -11.62
C LYS A 120 8.27 19.90 -11.19
N LYS A 121 8.19 20.49 -9.99
CA LYS A 121 7.05 21.31 -9.63
C LYS A 121 6.87 22.27 -10.78
N ILE A 122 5.67 22.29 -11.35
CA ILE A 122 5.30 23.33 -12.30
C ILE A 122 5.56 24.64 -11.58
N GLN A 123 6.54 25.40 -12.06
CA GLN A 123 6.95 26.65 -11.42
C GLN A 123 6.29 27.81 -12.16
N PRO A 124 5.69 28.75 -11.40
CA PRO A 124 5.15 29.95 -12.01
C PRO A 124 6.26 30.72 -12.76
N ARG A 125 5.92 31.21 -13.93
CA ARG A 125 6.74 32.16 -14.65
C ARG A 125 6.66 33.54 -13.99
N SER A 126 7.56 34.42 -14.34
CA SER A 126 7.58 35.81 -13.84
C SER A 126 6.32 36.62 -14.21
N ASP A 127 5.56 36.16 -15.21
CA ASP A 127 4.29 36.75 -15.69
C ASP A 127 3.04 36.21 -14.96
N GLY A 128 3.20 35.35 -13.96
CA GLY A 128 2.08 34.77 -13.20
C GLY A 128 1.38 33.60 -13.89
N PHE A 129 1.94 33.07 -14.98
CA PHE A 129 1.43 31.91 -15.70
C PHE A 129 2.29 30.67 -15.46
N VAL A 130 1.73 29.52 -15.72
CA VAL A 130 2.44 28.23 -15.72
C VAL A 130 2.19 27.51 -17.04
N ASP A 131 3.21 26.84 -17.56
CA ASP A 131 3.08 25.96 -18.71
C ASP A 131 2.74 24.55 -18.24
N VAL A 132 1.61 24.01 -18.68
CA VAL A 132 1.13 22.67 -18.38
C VAL A 132 1.16 21.84 -19.65
N LYS A 133 1.71 20.61 -19.55
CA LYS A 133 1.66 19.62 -20.62
C LYS A 133 0.25 19.06 -20.69
N VAL A 134 -0.46 19.24 -21.79
CA VAL A 134 -1.86 18.79 -21.96
C VAL A 134 -1.93 17.70 -23.02
N PHE A 135 -2.58 16.60 -22.68
CA PHE A 135 -2.88 15.49 -23.59
C PHE A 135 -4.31 15.60 -24.10
N ASP A 136 -4.50 15.52 -25.40
CA ASP A 136 -5.83 15.52 -26.03
C ASP A 136 -6.54 14.16 -25.84
N GLN A 137 -5.79 13.09 -25.84
CA GLN A 137 -6.24 11.74 -25.50
C GLN A 137 -5.13 11.01 -24.77
N VAL A 138 -5.49 10.22 -23.77
CA VAL A 138 -4.55 9.33 -23.09
C VAL A 138 -4.73 7.94 -23.71
N SER A 139 -3.68 7.39 -24.31
CA SER A 139 -3.70 6.07 -24.93
C SER A 139 -3.07 5.01 -24.03
N ALA A 140 -3.35 3.74 -24.31
CA ALA A 140 -2.81 2.59 -23.60
C ALA A 140 -1.29 2.41 -23.77
N ALA A 141 -0.65 3.14 -24.70
CA ALA A 141 0.80 3.16 -24.82
C ALA A 141 1.52 3.66 -23.55
N GLY A 142 0.73 4.10 -22.58
CA GLY A 142 1.14 4.39 -21.22
C GLY A 142 1.86 5.72 -21.09
N LEU A 143 1.84 6.26 -19.90
CA LEU A 143 2.66 7.40 -19.50
C LEU A 143 4.19 7.07 -19.45
N GLY A 144 4.60 5.93 -20.02
CA GLY A 144 5.95 5.38 -19.88
C GLY A 144 7.05 6.11 -20.63
N ASN A 145 6.73 6.86 -21.70
CA ASN A 145 7.68 7.68 -22.44
C ASN A 145 7.07 9.04 -22.77
N TYR A 146 6.99 9.90 -21.77
CA TYR A 146 6.48 11.28 -21.90
C TYR A 146 7.24 12.19 -22.87
N LEU A 147 8.38 11.76 -23.40
CA LEU A 147 9.23 12.60 -24.22
C LEU A 147 8.99 12.45 -25.72
N ASP A 148 8.32 11.36 -26.15
CA ASP A 148 8.14 11.03 -27.57
C ASP A 148 6.67 10.83 -27.98
N ASP A 149 5.69 11.16 -27.12
CA ASP A 149 4.26 11.05 -27.47
C ASP A 149 3.83 12.31 -28.25
N PRO A 150 3.51 12.19 -29.55
CA PRO A 150 3.12 13.34 -30.38
C PRO A 150 1.73 13.93 -30.01
N ALA A 151 1.01 13.33 -29.07
CA ALA A 151 -0.36 13.68 -28.71
C ALA A 151 -0.47 14.73 -27.59
N PHE A 152 0.58 15.40 -27.19
CA PHE A 152 0.50 16.48 -26.20
C PHE A 152 0.93 17.83 -26.77
N HIS A 153 0.43 18.90 -26.17
CA HIS A 153 0.88 20.26 -26.40
C HIS A 153 1.05 21.02 -25.08
N MET A 154 1.77 22.15 -25.12
CA MET A 154 1.95 22.99 -23.94
C MET A 154 0.89 24.08 -23.94
N GLU A 155 0.15 24.20 -22.84
CA GLU A 155 -0.84 25.27 -22.64
C GLU A 155 -0.47 26.11 -21.42
N GLN A 156 -0.82 27.39 -21.47
CA GLN A 156 -0.56 28.35 -20.41
C GLN A 156 -1.81 28.59 -19.57
N TYR A 157 -1.66 28.48 -18.26
CA TYR A 157 -2.73 28.73 -17.30
C TYR A 157 -2.27 29.73 -16.25
N PRO A 158 -3.19 30.54 -15.67
CA PRO A 158 -2.89 31.35 -14.50
C PRO A 158 -2.39 30.45 -13.37
N ALA A 159 -1.27 30.83 -12.73
CA ALA A 159 -0.61 29.98 -11.73
C ALA A 159 -1.50 29.71 -10.49
N ASN A 160 -2.39 30.65 -10.14
CA ASN A 160 -3.32 30.52 -9.05
C ASN A 160 -4.50 29.57 -9.34
N GLU A 161 -4.73 29.23 -10.61
CA GLU A 161 -5.81 28.34 -11.04
C GLU A 161 -5.33 26.88 -11.21
N VAL A 162 -4.02 26.65 -11.24
CA VAL A 162 -3.46 25.32 -11.34
C VAL A 162 -3.21 24.75 -9.95
N PRO A 163 -3.91 23.66 -9.56
CA PRO A 163 -3.74 23.07 -8.24
C PRO A 163 -2.30 22.63 -7.96
N GLU A 164 -1.85 22.80 -6.72
CA GLU A 164 -0.54 22.29 -6.30
C GLU A 164 -0.47 20.77 -6.45
N GLY A 165 0.63 20.27 -7.02
CA GLY A 165 0.80 18.85 -7.29
C GLY A 165 0.32 18.42 -8.68
N THR A 166 -0.15 19.33 -9.52
CA THR A 166 -0.43 19.06 -10.94
C THR A 166 0.87 18.67 -11.66
N GLU A 167 0.82 17.58 -12.42
CA GLU A 167 1.96 17.09 -13.19
C GLU A 167 1.67 17.20 -14.70
N PHE A 168 0.40 17.06 -15.09
CA PHE A 168 -0.05 17.21 -16.49
C PHE A 168 -1.53 17.57 -16.55
N GLY A 169 -2.00 17.94 -17.73
CA GLY A 169 -3.40 18.15 -18.05
C GLY A 169 -3.93 17.10 -19.01
N VAL A 170 -5.23 16.84 -18.94
CA VAL A 170 -5.95 15.98 -19.90
C VAL A 170 -7.16 16.74 -20.40
N ARG A 171 -7.29 16.86 -21.74
CA ARG A 171 -8.48 17.44 -22.38
C ARG A 171 -9.65 16.49 -22.19
N ILE A 172 -10.72 16.99 -21.61
CA ILE A 172 -11.95 16.22 -21.42
C ILE A 172 -12.79 16.31 -22.69
N SER A 173 -13.14 15.16 -23.24
CA SER A 173 -14.03 15.05 -24.38
C SER A 173 -15.35 14.42 -23.96
N GLY A 174 -16.44 15.08 -24.29
CA GLY A 174 -17.80 14.63 -24.00
C GLY A 174 -18.36 15.13 -22.67
N VAL A 175 -19.66 14.91 -22.49
CA VAL A 175 -20.46 15.52 -21.42
C VAL A 175 -20.76 14.58 -20.26
N SER A 176 -20.08 13.45 -20.16
CA SER A 176 -20.33 12.45 -19.10
C SER A 176 -20.00 12.94 -17.69
N MET A 177 -19.19 13.99 -17.58
CA MET A 177 -18.84 14.62 -16.30
C MET A 177 -19.51 15.98 -16.11
N SER A 178 -20.30 16.43 -17.08
CA SER A 178 -21.07 17.67 -17.01
C SER A 178 -22.21 17.58 -15.99
N PRO A 179 -22.63 18.71 -15.38
CA PRO A 179 -22.08 20.06 -15.57
C PRO A 179 -20.81 20.33 -14.77
N THR A 180 -20.36 19.40 -13.90
CA THR A 180 -19.25 19.63 -12.99
C THR A 180 -17.93 19.85 -13.75
N ILE A 181 -17.60 18.97 -14.66
CA ILE A 181 -16.46 19.13 -15.58
C ILE A 181 -17.07 19.25 -16.99
N PRO A 182 -17.05 20.43 -17.59
CA PRO A 182 -17.64 20.64 -18.91
C PRO A 182 -16.82 19.98 -20.02
N ASP A 183 -17.47 19.75 -21.16
CA ASP A 183 -16.80 19.33 -22.38
C ASP A 183 -15.73 20.34 -22.79
N GLY A 184 -14.59 19.88 -23.27
CA GLY A 184 -13.47 20.72 -23.64
C GLY A 184 -12.61 21.22 -22.47
N ALA A 185 -13.02 21.03 -21.22
CA ALA A 185 -12.21 21.42 -20.06
C ALA A 185 -10.87 20.68 -20.02
N THR A 186 -9.84 21.31 -19.45
CA THR A 186 -8.60 20.62 -19.09
C THR A 186 -8.65 20.17 -17.64
N ALA A 187 -8.61 18.87 -17.40
CA ALA A 187 -8.43 18.31 -16.07
C ALA A 187 -6.95 18.36 -15.68
N PHE A 188 -6.65 18.93 -14.51
CA PHE A 188 -5.31 18.95 -13.91
C PHE A 188 -5.09 17.66 -13.13
N VAL A 189 -4.06 16.92 -13.47
CA VAL A 189 -3.85 15.55 -13.02
C VAL A 189 -2.53 15.41 -12.30
N GLN A 190 -2.56 14.69 -11.18
CA GLN A 190 -1.40 14.15 -10.50
C GLN A 190 -1.29 12.66 -10.85
N SER A 191 -0.13 12.25 -11.37
CA SER A 191 0.14 10.85 -11.71
C SER A 191 0.06 9.97 -10.47
N ARG A 192 -0.79 8.95 -10.52
CA ARG A 192 -0.96 7.96 -9.44
C ARG A 192 -1.42 6.64 -10.04
N SER A 193 -0.83 5.53 -9.60
CA SER A 193 -1.26 4.18 -9.97
C SER A 193 -2.54 3.75 -9.26
N THR A 194 -2.88 4.40 -8.15
CA THR A 194 -4.11 4.16 -7.38
C THR A 194 -4.67 5.45 -6.83
N ILE A 195 -5.99 5.55 -6.73
CA ILE A 195 -6.69 6.66 -6.09
C ILE A 195 -7.75 6.14 -5.11
N GLU A 196 -8.11 6.96 -4.14
CA GLU A 196 -9.13 6.62 -3.15
C GLU A 196 -10.53 6.56 -3.77
N PRO A 197 -11.40 5.61 -3.33
CA PRO A 197 -12.80 5.60 -3.70
C PRO A 197 -13.48 6.95 -3.41
N GLY A 198 -14.35 7.37 -4.32
CA GLY A 198 -15.04 8.66 -4.25
C GLY A 198 -14.30 9.81 -4.94
N LYS A 199 -13.04 9.64 -5.34
CA LYS A 199 -12.26 10.62 -6.09
C LYS A 199 -12.50 10.50 -7.59
N ILE A 200 -12.27 11.60 -8.30
CA ILE A 200 -12.28 11.66 -9.76
C ILE A 200 -10.86 11.38 -10.24
N GLY A 201 -10.75 10.53 -11.25
CA GLY A 201 -9.47 10.16 -11.85
C GLY A 201 -9.56 10.02 -13.36
N ILE A 202 -8.39 9.91 -13.95
CA ILE A 202 -8.22 9.47 -15.34
C ILE A 202 -7.86 7.98 -15.29
N PHE A 203 -8.63 7.19 -16.02
CA PHE A 203 -8.51 5.72 -16.07
C PHE A 203 -8.35 5.26 -17.50
N LEU A 204 -7.65 4.16 -17.67
CA LEU A 204 -7.66 3.37 -18.90
C LEU A 204 -8.44 2.10 -18.64
N LEU A 205 -9.36 1.79 -19.53
CA LEU A 205 -10.16 0.58 -19.52
C LEU A 205 -10.26 0.04 -20.95
N ASN A 206 -9.64 -1.11 -21.20
CA ASN A 206 -9.60 -1.74 -22.53
C ASN A 206 -9.15 -0.75 -23.62
N GLU A 207 -8.02 -0.08 -23.36
CA GLU A 207 -7.39 0.90 -24.26
C GLU A 207 -8.13 2.25 -24.41
N GLU A 208 -9.31 2.40 -23.85
CA GLU A 208 -10.06 3.67 -23.84
C GLU A 208 -9.80 4.46 -22.56
N SER A 209 -9.64 5.78 -22.69
CA SER A 209 -9.45 6.67 -21.53
C SER A 209 -10.77 7.24 -21.03
N PHE A 210 -10.91 7.30 -19.71
CA PHE A 210 -12.10 7.79 -19.04
C PHE A 210 -11.76 8.78 -17.93
N CYS A 211 -12.43 9.92 -17.91
CA CYS A 211 -12.54 10.75 -16.72
C CYS A 211 -13.79 10.36 -15.97
N LYS A 212 -13.68 9.78 -14.79
CA LYS A 212 -14.81 9.26 -14.00
C LYS A 212 -14.53 9.37 -12.51
N LYS A 213 -15.58 9.20 -11.71
CA LYS A 213 -15.50 9.01 -10.27
C LYS A 213 -15.34 7.51 -9.97
N LEU A 214 -14.30 7.16 -9.21
CA LEU A 214 -14.10 5.78 -8.76
C LEU A 214 -15.05 5.46 -7.61
N VAL A 215 -15.79 4.37 -7.73
CA VAL A 215 -16.65 3.83 -6.66
C VAL A 215 -16.31 2.37 -6.45
N VAL A 216 -16.05 2.00 -5.17
CA VAL A 216 -15.77 0.62 -4.77
C VAL A 216 -16.87 0.19 -3.80
N ASP A 217 -17.67 -0.78 -4.23
CA ASP A 217 -18.67 -1.44 -3.38
C ASP A 217 -18.08 -2.71 -2.77
N LYS A 218 -17.68 -2.62 -1.50
CA LYS A 218 -17.07 -3.75 -0.77
C LYS A 218 -18.04 -4.91 -0.53
N TYR A 219 -19.35 -4.66 -0.47
CA TYR A 219 -20.36 -5.70 -0.24
C TYR A 219 -20.63 -6.50 -1.51
N ARG A 220 -20.70 -5.82 -2.66
CA ARG A 220 -20.89 -6.45 -3.97
C ARG A 220 -19.58 -6.90 -4.60
N ARG A 221 -18.42 -6.48 -4.06
CA ARG A 221 -17.09 -6.67 -4.64
C ARG A 221 -17.00 -6.09 -6.05
N GLU A 222 -17.64 -4.95 -6.25
CA GLU A 222 -17.68 -4.26 -7.55
C GLU A 222 -16.84 -3.00 -7.51
N VAL A 223 -16.11 -2.76 -8.59
CA VAL A 223 -15.46 -1.49 -8.90
C VAL A 223 -16.23 -0.84 -10.05
N ARG A 224 -16.61 0.41 -9.89
CA ARG A 224 -17.38 1.15 -10.90
C ARG A 224 -16.74 2.48 -11.21
N LEU A 225 -16.76 2.83 -12.50
CA LEU A 225 -16.47 4.15 -13.00
C LEU A 225 -17.80 4.89 -13.19
N VAL A 226 -18.05 5.87 -12.33
CA VAL A 226 -19.31 6.59 -12.24
C VAL A 226 -19.20 7.93 -12.98
N SER A 227 -20.15 8.19 -13.86
CA SER A 227 -20.33 9.50 -14.51
C SER A 227 -20.94 10.49 -13.52
N LEU A 228 -20.55 11.76 -13.57
CA LEU A 228 -21.24 12.80 -12.79
C LEU A 228 -22.52 13.26 -13.47
N ASN A 229 -22.62 13.09 -14.78
CA ASN A 229 -23.85 13.31 -15.53
C ASN A 229 -24.77 12.09 -15.36
N PRO A 230 -25.98 12.25 -14.79
CA PRO A 230 -26.90 11.15 -14.52
C PRO A 230 -27.46 10.49 -15.80
N ASP A 231 -27.37 11.14 -16.94
CA ASP A 231 -27.80 10.57 -18.22
C ASP A 231 -26.85 9.48 -18.74
N TYR A 232 -25.69 9.35 -18.11
CA TYR A 232 -24.68 8.37 -18.48
C TYR A 232 -24.65 7.23 -17.47
N LYS A 233 -24.69 6.00 -17.97
CA LYS A 233 -24.61 4.79 -17.15
C LYS A 233 -23.23 4.63 -16.54
N ASP A 234 -23.20 4.09 -15.31
CA ASP A 234 -21.98 3.63 -14.67
C ASP A 234 -21.34 2.48 -15.48
N ARG A 235 -20.02 2.44 -15.48
CA ARG A 235 -19.29 1.32 -16.06
C ARG A 235 -18.73 0.46 -14.96
N ILE A 236 -19.19 -0.79 -14.87
CA ILE A 236 -18.65 -1.80 -13.96
C ILE A 236 -17.36 -2.32 -14.58
N ILE A 237 -16.32 -2.48 -13.75
CA ILE A 237 -15.06 -3.12 -14.14
C ILE A 237 -15.23 -4.61 -13.89
N GLU A 238 -15.06 -5.40 -14.94
CA GLU A 238 -15.15 -6.87 -14.90
C GLU A 238 -13.77 -7.51 -14.76
N ASP A 239 -13.70 -8.76 -14.30
CA ASP A 239 -12.44 -9.48 -14.10
C ASP A 239 -11.61 -9.65 -15.39
N ALA A 240 -12.28 -9.63 -16.56
CA ALA A 240 -11.63 -9.73 -17.86
C ALA A 240 -11.12 -8.39 -18.41
N ASP A 241 -11.46 -7.27 -17.76
CA ASP A 241 -11.07 -5.95 -18.22
C ASP A 241 -9.61 -5.63 -17.92
N VAL A 242 -8.95 -4.99 -18.88
CA VAL A 242 -7.64 -4.38 -18.66
C VAL A 242 -7.85 -2.97 -18.11
N PHE A 243 -7.68 -2.83 -16.80
CA PHE A 243 -7.94 -1.58 -16.09
C PHE A 243 -6.68 -1.02 -15.43
N SER A 244 -6.44 0.28 -15.61
CA SER A 244 -5.38 1.00 -14.92
C SER A 244 -5.77 2.43 -14.58
N THR A 245 -5.15 2.96 -13.52
CA THR A 245 -5.31 4.36 -13.11
C THR A 245 -4.14 5.17 -13.63
N MET A 246 -4.41 6.26 -14.32
CA MET A 246 -3.41 7.19 -14.85
C MET A 246 -3.08 8.29 -13.85
N GLY A 247 -4.09 8.74 -13.08
CA GLY A 247 -3.88 9.77 -12.09
C GLY A 247 -5.16 10.30 -11.44
N LEU A 248 -4.93 11.08 -10.38
CA LEU A 248 -5.95 11.79 -9.62
C LEU A 248 -6.21 13.15 -10.26
N VAL A 249 -7.47 13.48 -10.52
CA VAL A 249 -7.88 14.83 -10.93
C VAL A 249 -7.91 15.73 -9.70
N LEU A 250 -7.08 16.76 -9.71
CA LEU A 250 -6.97 17.75 -8.62
C LEU A 250 -7.92 18.94 -8.82
N GLY A 251 -8.24 19.26 -10.08
CA GLY A 251 -9.10 20.34 -10.49
C GLY A 251 -9.24 20.35 -12.00
N TRP A 252 -9.92 21.36 -12.54
CA TRP A 252 -10.08 21.53 -13.98
C TRP A 252 -10.18 23.01 -14.35
N TRP A 253 -9.83 23.32 -15.60
CA TRP A 253 -9.99 24.63 -16.22
C TRP A 253 -11.03 24.54 -17.32
N PRO A 254 -12.15 25.28 -17.23
CA PRO A 254 -13.12 25.34 -18.32
C PRO A 254 -12.55 26.20 -19.47
N HIS A 255 -12.60 25.68 -20.66
CA HIS A 255 -12.40 26.50 -21.85
C HIS A 255 -13.77 27.03 -22.26
N GLY A 256 -13.96 28.35 -22.15
CA GLY A 256 -15.17 29.06 -22.53
C GLY A 256 -15.37 29.14 -24.04
#